data_0bc27522e15346e467490be747b7aa0f
#
_entry.id   0bc27522e15346e467490be747b7aa0f
#
_cell.length_a   1.000
_cell.length_b   1.000
_cell.length_c   1.000
_cell.angle_alpha   90.00
_cell.angle_beta   90.00
_cell.angle_gamma   90.00
#
_symmetry.space_group_name_H-M   'P 1'
#
loop_
_entity.id
_entity.type
_entity.pdbx_description
1 polymer ?
#
loop_
_entity_poly.entity_id
_entity_poly.type
_entity_poly.pdbx_seq_one_letter_code
_entity_poly.pdbx_strand_id
1 'polypeptide(L)'
;MSKLVVIDADVLGRHRTGDETYVENLLRRLPVLAGDEFRFAAVTRRPDLVPDGVEAVEVQARFQELRMLLGVPRALRRLRPALAHFQHSLTPRWRGPMVVTVHDLSFERTATAMGRRDRAIFKVVVPWSVGRARRVIAVSERTKRDAVELYGLDPAKVTVTPHGVDPAFARGDAGTHSYVLFVGAVQARKDPLAALAAAQENGLPLVVVGPEKEPALAAELRRRGADVRGWVEQDELAELYRGAAALVLPSRHEGFGIPVIEAMASGTPVVLSDDPALREVAGEAASYSNGSDYGRALRAALADRERLSAAGLERAGRFTWDETARRTVDVYRSVLA
;
A
#
# COMPACT_ATOMS: atom_id res chain seq x y z
N MET A 1 27.93 -15.35 -11.88
CA MET A 1 27.46 -15.51 -10.48
C MET A 1 26.28 -14.59 -10.27
N SER A 2 25.18 -15.10 -9.70
CA SER A 2 24.00 -14.29 -9.38
C SER A 2 24.32 -13.19 -8.39
N LYS A 3 23.78 -11.99 -8.63
CA LYS A 3 23.99 -10.82 -7.76
C LYS A 3 23.02 -10.88 -6.57
N LEU A 4 23.51 -10.71 -5.33
CA LEU A 4 22.64 -10.69 -4.15
C LEU A 4 21.97 -9.34 -4.00
N VAL A 5 20.64 -9.36 -3.88
CA VAL A 5 19.80 -8.21 -3.50
C VAL A 5 19.26 -8.46 -2.09
N VAL A 6 19.47 -7.53 -1.17
CA VAL A 6 18.92 -7.59 0.19
C VAL A 6 17.73 -6.63 0.29
N ILE A 7 16.60 -7.13 0.76
CA ILE A 7 15.35 -6.37 0.92
C ILE A 7 15.06 -6.18 2.41
N ASP A 8 14.81 -4.95 2.83
CA ASP A 8 14.28 -4.67 4.16
C ASP A 8 12.81 -5.08 4.23
N ALA A 9 12.54 -6.16 4.96
CA ALA A 9 11.25 -6.80 5.10
C ALA A 9 10.73 -6.73 6.55
N ASP A 10 11.10 -5.70 7.30
CA ASP A 10 10.68 -5.52 8.70
C ASP A 10 9.18 -5.21 8.87
N VAL A 11 8.49 -4.97 7.77
CA VAL A 11 7.03 -4.77 7.75
C VAL A 11 6.24 -6.06 7.90
N LEU A 12 6.83 -7.22 7.61
CA LEU A 12 6.17 -8.52 7.71
C LEU A 12 5.69 -8.82 9.14
N GLY A 13 4.45 -9.28 9.26
CA GLY A 13 3.81 -9.65 10.54
C GLY A 13 3.41 -8.47 11.42
N ARG A 14 3.39 -7.25 10.87
CA ARG A 14 2.92 -6.07 11.61
C ARG A 14 1.44 -5.80 11.47
N HIS A 15 0.72 -6.61 10.66
CA HIS A 15 -0.69 -6.39 10.31
C HIS A 15 -0.95 -4.94 9.85
N ARG A 16 0.03 -4.40 9.13
CA ARG A 16 -0.03 -3.08 8.53
C ARG A 16 -0.44 -3.24 7.07
N THR A 17 -1.20 -2.30 6.60
CA THR A 17 -1.73 -2.21 5.24
C THR A 17 -0.61 -2.08 4.19
N GLY A 18 -0.89 -1.83 3.00
CA GLY A 18 -0.14 -1.57 1.77
C GLY A 18 1.36 -1.89 1.69
N ASP A 19 2.17 -1.45 2.64
CA ASP A 19 3.62 -1.69 2.68
C ASP A 19 3.97 -3.17 2.97
N GLU A 20 3.23 -3.83 3.85
CA GLU A 20 3.38 -5.26 4.12
C GLU A 20 2.95 -6.09 2.92
N THR A 21 1.75 -5.82 2.38
CA THR A 21 1.25 -6.46 1.17
C THR A 21 2.23 -6.32 -0.01
N TYR A 22 2.82 -5.14 -0.18
CA TYR A 22 3.83 -4.89 -1.21
C TYR A 22 5.08 -5.76 -1.03
N VAL A 23 5.68 -5.75 0.16
CA VAL A 23 6.92 -6.49 0.43
C VAL A 23 6.69 -7.99 0.32
N GLU A 24 5.61 -8.52 0.87
CA GLU A 24 5.25 -9.93 0.79
C GLU A 24 5.11 -10.38 -0.67
N ASN A 25 4.35 -9.63 -1.47
CA ASN A 25 4.14 -9.95 -2.87
C ASN A 25 5.42 -9.82 -3.71
N LEU A 26 6.29 -8.87 -3.42
CA LEU A 26 7.60 -8.79 -4.06
C LEU A 26 8.47 -10.00 -3.73
N LEU A 27 8.60 -10.37 -2.45
CA LEU A 27 9.43 -11.50 -2.02
C LEU A 27 8.99 -12.82 -2.65
N ARG A 28 7.69 -13.02 -2.87
CA ARG A 28 7.14 -14.22 -3.52
C ARG A 28 7.48 -14.28 -5.03
N ARG A 29 7.58 -13.15 -5.72
CA ARG A 29 7.67 -13.09 -7.19
C ARG A 29 9.07 -12.82 -7.72
N LEU A 30 9.86 -12.06 -7.00
CA LEU A 30 11.20 -11.67 -7.44
C LEU A 30 12.10 -12.87 -7.75
N PRO A 31 12.16 -13.95 -6.94
CA PRO A 31 13.00 -15.11 -7.26
C PRO A 31 12.64 -15.78 -8.59
N VAL A 32 11.34 -15.87 -8.89
CA VAL A 32 10.85 -16.49 -10.13
C VAL A 32 11.14 -15.61 -11.33
N LEU A 33 10.85 -14.31 -11.24
CA LEU A 33 10.96 -13.37 -12.36
C LEU A 33 12.39 -12.94 -12.69
N ALA A 34 13.27 -12.94 -11.69
CA ALA A 34 14.69 -12.60 -11.89
C ALA A 34 15.54 -13.80 -12.35
N GLY A 35 15.05 -15.03 -12.20
CA GLY A 35 15.78 -16.24 -12.55
C GLY A 35 17.17 -16.30 -11.89
N ASP A 36 18.17 -16.72 -12.66
CA ASP A 36 19.57 -16.84 -12.18
C ASP A 36 20.33 -15.51 -12.07
N GLU A 37 19.71 -14.37 -12.48
CA GLU A 37 20.39 -13.08 -12.46
C GLU A 37 20.56 -12.56 -11.05
N PHE A 38 19.52 -12.70 -10.23
CA PHE A 38 19.52 -12.25 -8.83
C PHE A 38 19.16 -13.38 -7.86
N ARG A 39 19.79 -13.35 -6.70
CA ARG A 39 19.33 -14.06 -5.51
C ARG A 39 18.92 -13.04 -4.45
N PHE A 40 17.98 -13.41 -3.59
CA PHE A 40 17.35 -12.49 -2.67
C PHE A 40 17.54 -12.91 -1.22
N ALA A 41 17.72 -11.91 -0.34
CA ALA A 41 17.65 -12.10 1.09
C ALA A 41 16.75 -11.03 1.72
N ALA A 42 15.95 -11.42 2.69
CA ALA A 42 15.03 -10.54 3.42
C ALA A 42 15.55 -10.31 4.85
N VAL A 43 15.78 -9.06 5.22
CA VAL A 43 16.17 -8.68 6.58
C VAL A 43 14.94 -8.30 7.38
N THR A 44 14.57 -9.11 8.38
CA THR A 44 13.30 -9.00 9.11
C THR A 44 13.43 -9.40 10.58
N ARG A 45 12.43 -9.08 11.41
CA ARG A 45 12.20 -9.66 12.76
C ARG A 45 11.39 -10.94 12.72
N ARG A 46 10.76 -11.25 11.58
CA ARG A 46 9.87 -12.39 11.37
C ARG A 46 10.39 -13.26 10.22
N PRO A 47 11.49 -14.01 10.47
CA PRO A 47 12.07 -14.92 9.46
C PRO A 47 11.09 -16.03 9.05
N ASP A 48 10.15 -16.38 9.92
CA ASP A 48 9.09 -17.36 9.70
C ASP A 48 8.07 -16.95 8.61
N LEU A 49 8.00 -15.66 8.27
CA LEU A 49 7.10 -15.12 7.23
C LEU A 49 7.80 -14.89 5.87
N VAL A 50 9.09 -15.20 5.77
CA VAL A 50 9.81 -15.06 4.51
C VAL A 50 9.49 -16.25 3.61
N PRO A 51 9.05 -16.02 2.35
CA PRO A 51 8.68 -17.11 1.46
C PRO A 51 9.89 -17.91 0.98
N ASP A 52 9.64 -19.13 0.52
CA ASP A 52 10.65 -20.00 -0.11
C ASP A 52 11.33 -19.31 -1.30
N GLY A 53 12.61 -19.60 -1.48
CA GLY A 53 13.44 -18.98 -2.52
C GLY A 53 14.10 -17.66 -2.12
N VAL A 54 13.82 -17.15 -0.91
CA VAL A 54 14.44 -15.96 -0.32
C VAL A 54 15.19 -16.33 0.97
N GLU A 55 16.45 -15.95 1.10
CA GLU A 55 17.23 -16.17 2.34
C GLU A 55 16.66 -15.30 3.46
N ALA A 56 16.16 -15.91 4.53
CA ALA A 56 15.68 -15.19 5.71
C ALA A 56 16.85 -14.79 6.62
N VAL A 57 16.98 -13.50 6.91
CA VAL A 57 18.03 -12.95 7.78
C VAL A 57 17.39 -12.22 8.95
N GLU A 58 17.44 -12.86 10.11
CA GLU A 58 16.87 -12.29 11.32
C GLU A 58 17.72 -11.12 11.84
N VAL A 59 17.07 -9.98 12.08
CA VAL A 59 17.67 -8.81 12.74
C VAL A 59 16.76 -8.29 13.82
N GLN A 60 16.99 -8.76 15.04
CA GLN A 60 16.29 -8.30 16.23
C GLN A 60 16.88 -6.99 16.74
N ALA A 61 16.03 -6.09 17.21
CA ALA A 61 16.40 -4.89 17.94
C ALA A 61 15.20 -4.38 18.74
N ARG A 62 15.47 -3.85 19.93
CA ARG A 62 14.43 -3.31 20.82
C ARG A 62 13.69 -2.12 20.19
N PHE A 63 14.41 -1.29 19.42
CA PHE A 63 13.87 -0.09 18.77
C PHE A 63 14.25 -0.09 17.28
N GLN A 64 13.40 0.51 16.45
CA GLN A 64 13.62 0.62 15.01
C GLN A 64 14.89 1.40 14.67
N GLU A 65 15.18 2.45 15.42
CA GLU A 65 16.38 3.25 15.24
C GLU A 65 17.66 2.42 15.44
N LEU A 66 17.72 1.59 16.48
CA LEU A 66 18.87 0.70 16.72
C LEU A 66 18.98 -0.36 15.62
N ARG A 67 17.85 -0.88 15.13
CA ARG A 67 17.81 -1.80 14.00
C ARG A 67 18.46 -1.17 12.76
N MET A 68 18.02 0.03 12.39
CA MET A 68 18.52 0.75 11.22
C MET A 68 19.95 1.25 11.38
N LEU A 69 20.38 1.60 12.58
CA LEU A 69 21.73 2.13 12.85
C LEU A 69 22.80 1.05 13.03
N LEU A 70 22.44 -0.11 13.55
CA LEU A 70 23.39 -1.16 13.94
C LEU A 70 23.08 -2.53 13.32
N GLY A 71 21.84 -3.00 13.45
CA GLY A 71 21.45 -4.35 13.05
C GLY A 71 21.54 -4.55 11.54
N VAL A 72 20.79 -3.75 10.77
CA VAL A 72 20.78 -3.80 9.31
C VAL A 72 22.18 -3.58 8.71
N PRO A 73 22.99 -2.58 9.12
CA PRO A 73 24.35 -2.42 8.61
C PRO A 73 25.27 -3.60 8.88
N ARG A 74 25.12 -4.29 10.02
CA ARG A 74 25.89 -5.50 10.32
C ARG A 74 25.50 -6.65 9.39
N ALA A 75 24.20 -6.85 9.17
CA ALA A 75 23.69 -7.84 8.23
C ALA A 75 24.21 -7.58 6.81
N LEU A 76 24.10 -6.33 6.31
CA LEU A 76 24.59 -5.95 4.99
C LEU A 76 26.11 -6.15 4.83
N ARG A 77 26.93 -5.83 5.87
CA ARG A 77 28.39 -6.08 5.83
C ARG A 77 28.72 -7.56 5.77
N ARG A 78 27.94 -8.42 6.45
CA ARG A 78 28.11 -9.87 6.41
C ARG A 78 27.72 -10.44 5.06
N LEU A 79 26.56 -10.03 4.54
CA LEU A 79 25.98 -10.55 3.30
C LEU A 79 26.68 -10.00 2.04
N ARG A 80 27.28 -8.81 2.11
CA ARG A 80 27.93 -8.11 0.99
C ARG A 80 27.06 -8.06 -0.28
N PRO A 81 25.81 -7.55 -0.18
CA PRO A 81 24.94 -7.52 -1.34
C PRO A 81 25.44 -6.58 -2.43
N ALA A 82 25.09 -6.89 -3.68
CA ALA A 82 25.27 -5.98 -4.80
C ALA A 82 24.32 -4.77 -4.68
N LEU A 83 23.15 -4.96 -4.08
CA LEU A 83 22.11 -3.93 -3.92
C LEU A 83 21.34 -4.17 -2.62
N ALA A 84 20.93 -3.08 -1.94
CA ALA A 84 19.98 -3.13 -0.84
C ALA A 84 18.72 -2.31 -1.19
N HIS A 85 17.54 -2.88 -0.95
CA HIS A 85 16.25 -2.25 -1.20
C HIS A 85 15.49 -2.01 0.11
N PHE A 86 15.07 -0.78 0.35
CA PHE A 86 14.44 -0.33 1.59
C PHE A 86 13.05 0.26 1.36
N GLN A 87 12.26 0.32 2.43
CA GLN A 87 10.95 0.94 2.46
C GLN A 87 11.04 2.29 3.19
N HIS A 88 10.69 3.39 2.52
CA HIS A 88 10.73 4.78 2.99
C HIS A 88 12.08 5.31 3.47
N SER A 89 12.85 4.53 4.23
CA SER A 89 14.06 5.01 4.90
C SER A 89 15.26 4.09 4.72
N LEU A 90 16.42 4.66 4.46
CA LEU A 90 17.70 3.96 4.31
C LEU A 90 18.43 3.82 5.65
N THR A 91 19.32 2.83 5.73
CA THR A 91 20.30 2.79 6.81
C THR A 91 21.49 3.73 6.53
N PRO A 92 21.88 4.61 7.49
CA PRO A 92 22.95 5.59 7.26
C PRO A 92 24.34 4.97 7.21
N ARG A 93 24.54 3.76 7.73
CA ARG A 93 25.85 3.10 7.87
C ARG A 93 26.20 2.10 6.76
N TRP A 94 25.44 2.12 5.67
CA TRP A 94 25.75 1.35 4.47
C TRP A 94 26.05 2.30 3.31
N ARG A 95 27.11 2.01 2.52
CA ARG A 95 27.55 2.85 1.41
C ARG A 95 27.42 2.20 0.03
N GLY A 96 27.00 0.94 -0.03
CA GLY A 96 26.72 0.25 -1.29
C GLY A 96 25.51 0.81 -2.03
N PRO A 97 25.24 0.29 -3.24
CA PRO A 97 24.06 0.68 -4.00
C PRO A 97 22.76 0.45 -3.23
N MET A 98 21.84 1.41 -3.29
CA MET A 98 20.55 1.36 -2.58
C MET A 98 19.42 1.85 -3.46
N VAL A 99 18.28 1.16 -3.34
CA VAL A 99 16.97 1.57 -3.85
C VAL A 99 16.06 1.82 -2.65
N VAL A 100 15.16 2.78 -2.77
CA VAL A 100 14.10 3.02 -1.78
C VAL A 100 12.76 3.08 -2.45
N THR A 101 11.76 2.37 -1.91
CA THR A 101 10.36 2.54 -2.29
C THR A 101 9.68 3.54 -1.37
N VAL A 102 8.96 4.49 -1.97
CA VAL A 102 8.11 5.47 -1.30
C VAL A 102 6.66 5.09 -1.55
N HIS A 103 5.93 4.71 -0.48
CA HIS A 103 4.54 4.31 -0.57
C HIS A 103 3.58 5.48 -0.53
N ASP A 104 3.83 6.48 0.31
CA ASP A 104 3.14 7.78 0.33
C ASP A 104 4.01 8.85 0.97
N LEU A 105 3.59 10.11 0.83
CA LEU A 105 4.18 11.27 1.49
C LEU A 105 3.11 12.05 2.27
N SER A 106 2.08 11.35 2.77
CA SER A 106 0.98 11.95 3.52
C SER A 106 1.44 12.71 4.77
N PHE A 107 2.52 12.27 5.42
CA PHE A 107 3.11 12.93 6.58
C PHE A 107 3.65 14.35 6.28
N GLU A 108 3.96 14.64 5.02
CA GLU A 108 4.31 16.00 4.57
C GLU A 108 3.07 16.87 4.38
N ARG A 109 2.02 16.32 3.78
CA ARG A 109 0.81 17.05 3.37
C ARG A 109 -0.24 17.17 4.48
N THR A 110 -0.34 16.16 5.38
CA THR A 110 -1.37 16.10 6.42
C THR A 110 -0.78 15.96 7.81
N ALA A 111 -1.28 16.78 8.75
CA ALA A 111 -0.72 16.84 10.11
C ALA A 111 -1.07 15.64 11.01
N THR A 112 -2.03 14.80 10.62
CA THR A 112 -2.76 13.89 11.52
C THR A 112 -2.38 12.42 11.46
N ALA A 113 -1.60 12.00 10.48
CA ALA A 113 -1.38 10.56 10.25
C ALA A 113 -0.31 9.92 11.17
N MET A 114 0.50 10.72 11.85
CA MET A 114 1.69 10.25 12.58
C MET A 114 1.92 11.07 13.85
N GLY A 115 2.45 10.45 14.91
CA GLY A 115 2.87 11.14 16.12
C GLY A 115 3.87 12.27 15.80
N ARG A 116 3.86 13.35 16.59
CA ARG A 116 4.73 14.54 16.34
C ARG A 116 6.21 14.18 16.25
N ARG A 117 6.70 13.26 17.10
CA ARG A 117 8.10 12.79 17.10
C ARG A 117 8.41 12.02 15.81
N ASP A 118 7.58 11.05 15.48
CA ASP A 118 7.80 10.20 14.31
C ASP A 118 7.74 11.02 13.02
N ARG A 119 6.79 11.96 12.95
CA ARG A 119 6.69 12.89 11.83
C ARG A 119 7.96 13.74 11.67
N ALA A 120 8.51 14.26 12.78
CA ALA A 120 9.76 15.03 12.73
C ALA A 120 10.94 14.18 12.23
N ILE A 121 11.03 12.91 12.67
CA ILE A 121 12.05 11.97 12.20
C ILE A 121 11.86 11.69 10.70
N PHE A 122 10.64 11.40 10.25
CA PHE A 122 10.35 11.13 8.84
C PHE A 122 10.67 12.31 7.92
N LYS A 123 10.37 13.55 8.36
CA LYS A 123 10.72 14.79 7.62
C LYS A 123 12.22 15.02 7.43
N VAL A 124 13.06 14.35 8.18
CA VAL A 124 14.52 14.39 7.99
C VAL A 124 15.02 13.15 7.26
N VAL A 125 14.55 11.97 7.70
CA VAL A 125 15.08 10.68 7.20
C VAL A 125 14.63 10.39 5.79
N VAL A 126 13.37 10.68 5.41
CA VAL A 126 12.86 10.35 4.07
C VAL A 126 13.54 11.21 2.99
N PRO A 127 13.60 12.56 3.07
CA PRO A 127 14.34 13.38 2.10
C PRO A 127 15.79 12.95 1.95
N TRP A 128 16.47 12.71 3.08
CA TRP A 128 17.84 12.21 3.06
C TRP A 128 17.95 10.86 2.35
N SER A 129 17.01 9.94 2.59
CA SER A 129 16.99 8.60 2.00
C SER A 129 16.81 8.65 0.49
N VAL A 130 15.78 9.37 0.02
CA VAL A 130 15.50 9.47 -1.43
C VAL A 130 16.60 10.25 -2.17
N GLY A 131 17.21 11.25 -1.51
CA GLY A 131 18.38 11.98 -2.04
C GLY A 131 19.59 11.07 -2.24
N ARG A 132 19.85 10.14 -1.29
CA ARG A 132 21.00 9.24 -1.29
C ARG A 132 20.81 7.97 -2.12
N ALA A 133 19.59 7.48 -2.30
CA ALA A 133 19.31 6.29 -3.10
C ALA A 133 19.81 6.46 -4.55
N ARG A 134 20.25 5.38 -5.17
CA ARG A 134 20.61 5.37 -6.62
C ARG A 134 19.37 5.52 -7.50
N ARG A 135 18.28 4.85 -7.10
CA ARG A 135 16.96 4.95 -7.71
C ARG A 135 15.90 4.99 -6.61
N VAL A 136 14.79 5.63 -6.91
CA VAL A 136 13.60 5.69 -6.07
C VAL A 136 12.46 5.02 -6.82
N ILE A 137 11.76 4.12 -6.15
CA ILE A 137 10.51 3.55 -6.63
C ILE A 137 9.36 4.34 -6.00
N ALA A 138 8.45 4.82 -6.81
CA ALA A 138 7.18 5.40 -6.37
C ALA A 138 6.03 4.48 -6.78
N VAL A 139 5.03 4.31 -5.92
CA VAL A 139 3.91 3.39 -6.18
C VAL A 139 2.85 3.97 -7.12
N SER A 140 2.93 5.26 -7.44
CA SER A 140 2.04 5.97 -8.36
C SER A 140 2.73 7.20 -8.95
N GLU A 141 2.18 7.74 -10.04
CA GLU A 141 2.61 9.02 -10.60
C GLU A 141 2.35 10.17 -9.61
N ARG A 142 1.30 10.07 -8.78
CA ARG A 142 1.05 11.02 -7.70
C ARG A 142 2.21 11.00 -6.69
N THR A 143 2.61 9.84 -6.19
CA THR A 143 3.74 9.71 -5.24
C THR A 143 5.05 10.17 -5.88
N LYS A 144 5.28 9.89 -7.17
CA LYS A 144 6.43 10.41 -7.92
C LYS A 144 6.43 11.93 -7.97
N ARG A 145 5.30 12.56 -8.34
CA ARG A 145 5.19 14.04 -8.37
C ARG A 145 5.45 14.64 -6.99
N ASP A 146 4.84 14.09 -5.94
CA ASP A 146 5.07 14.57 -4.57
C ASP A 146 6.56 14.45 -4.17
N ALA A 147 7.25 13.35 -4.52
CA ALA A 147 8.67 13.17 -4.22
C ALA A 147 9.56 14.17 -4.99
N VAL A 148 9.25 14.42 -6.26
CA VAL A 148 9.98 15.40 -7.10
C VAL A 148 9.76 16.82 -6.57
N GLU A 149 8.50 17.21 -6.30
CA GLU A 149 8.16 18.56 -5.86
C GLU A 149 8.68 18.87 -4.44
N LEU A 150 8.48 17.95 -3.50
CA LEU A 150 8.81 18.18 -2.09
C LEU A 150 10.31 18.07 -1.81
N TYR A 151 11.02 17.24 -2.55
CA TYR A 151 12.42 16.92 -2.26
C TYR A 151 13.39 17.34 -3.38
N GLY A 152 12.90 17.96 -4.44
CA GLY A 152 13.74 18.43 -5.56
C GLY A 152 14.47 17.29 -6.29
N LEU A 153 13.85 16.10 -6.38
CA LEU A 153 14.47 14.97 -7.05
C LEU A 153 14.44 15.13 -8.57
N ASP A 154 15.49 14.64 -9.23
CA ASP A 154 15.43 14.44 -10.66
C ASP A 154 14.33 13.43 -11.01
N PRO A 155 13.33 13.78 -11.85
CA PRO A 155 12.28 12.85 -12.29
C PRO A 155 12.80 11.54 -12.88
N ALA A 156 13.98 11.56 -13.53
CA ALA A 156 14.64 10.38 -14.10
C ALA A 156 15.15 9.40 -13.03
N LYS A 157 15.35 9.87 -11.79
CA LYS A 157 15.73 9.05 -10.65
C LYS A 157 14.56 8.25 -10.08
N VAL A 158 13.31 8.68 -10.37
CA VAL A 158 12.08 8.09 -9.78
C VAL A 158 11.35 7.27 -10.83
N THR A 159 11.23 5.96 -10.58
CA THR A 159 10.49 5.01 -11.41
C THR A 159 9.16 4.65 -10.75
N VAL A 160 8.07 4.69 -11.51
CA VAL A 160 6.76 4.26 -11.00
C VAL A 160 6.57 2.77 -11.19
N THR A 161 6.33 2.05 -10.08
CA THR A 161 5.94 0.64 -10.07
C THR A 161 4.62 0.50 -9.32
N PRO A 162 3.47 0.50 -10.02
CA PRO A 162 2.17 0.35 -9.39
C PRO A 162 2.05 -0.97 -8.63
N HIS A 163 1.24 -0.98 -7.58
CA HIS A 163 0.89 -2.22 -6.90
C HIS A 163 0.04 -3.13 -7.78
N GLY A 164 0.06 -4.42 -7.48
CA GLY A 164 -0.83 -5.41 -8.07
C GLY A 164 -1.99 -5.77 -7.16
N VAL A 165 -2.88 -6.60 -7.66
CA VAL A 165 -3.97 -7.24 -6.92
C VAL A 165 -3.68 -8.74 -6.79
N ASP A 166 -4.02 -9.31 -5.63
CA ASP A 166 -3.88 -10.75 -5.40
C ASP A 166 -5.05 -11.50 -6.05
N PRO A 167 -4.81 -12.67 -6.70
CA PRO A 167 -5.87 -13.50 -7.28
C PRO A 167 -6.98 -13.90 -6.32
N ALA A 168 -6.74 -13.94 -5.02
CA ALA A 168 -7.77 -14.20 -4.00
C ALA A 168 -8.95 -13.21 -4.07
N PHE A 169 -8.72 -11.99 -4.56
CA PHE A 169 -9.75 -10.97 -4.77
C PHE A 169 -10.50 -11.11 -6.10
N ALA A 170 -10.37 -12.23 -6.80
CA ALA A 170 -11.13 -12.46 -8.01
C ALA A 170 -12.66 -12.45 -7.74
N ARG A 171 -13.42 -12.07 -8.78
CA ARG A 171 -14.87 -12.16 -8.77
C ARG A 171 -15.29 -13.61 -8.46
N GLY A 172 -16.17 -13.75 -7.49
CA GLY A 172 -16.79 -15.02 -7.09
C GLY A 172 -18.31 -14.95 -7.19
N ASP A 173 -18.98 -15.91 -6.54
CA ASP A 173 -20.43 -15.85 -6.40
C ASP A 173 -20.85 -14.56 -5.73
N ALA A 174 -21.88 -13.93 -6.29
CA ALA A 174 -22.36 -12.64 -5.82
C ALA A 174 -22.97 -12.81 -4.42
N GLY A 175 -22.39 -12.11 -3.45
CA GLY A 175 -23.00 -11.96 -2.13
C GLY A 175 -24.31 -11.17 -2.17
N THR A 176 -24.89 -10.91 -1.01
CA THR A 176 -26.18 -10.22 -0.88
C THR A 176 -26.13 -8.73 -1.26
N HIS A 177 -24.95 -8.16 -1.43
CA HIS A 177 -24.73 -6.73 -1.69
C HIS A 177 -25.48 -5.81 -0.71
N SER A 178 -25.49 -6.20 0.56
CA SER A 178 -26.38 -5.63 1.58
C SER A 178 -25.72 -4.60 2.49
N TYR A 179 -24.46 -4.25 2.24
CA TYR A 179 -23.70 -3.28 3.05
C TYR A 179 -22.70 -2.50 2.22
N VAL A 180 -22.32 -1.33 2.75
CA VAL A 180 -21.19 -0.54 2.27
C VAL A 180 -19.93 -1.01 2.98
N LEU A 181 -18.84 -1.15 2.25
CA LEU A 181 -17.54 -1.54 2.81
C LEU A 181 -16.59 -0.34 2.84
N PHE A 182 -15.86 -0.19 3.94
CA PHE A 182 -14.69 0.67 4.06
C PHE A 182 -13.49 -0.19 4.44
N VAL A 183 -12.40 -0.11 3.68
CA VAL A 183 -11.16 -0.85 3.95
C VAL A 183 -9.99 0.12 4.12
N GLY A 184 -9.37 0.09 5.29
CA GLY A 184 -8.23 0.93 5.60
C GLY A 184 -8.11 1.24 7.09
N ALA A 185 -6.95 1.79 7.49
CA ALA A 185 -6.77 2.18 8.87
C ALA A 185 -7.82 3.22 9.31
N VAL A 186 -8.43 3.00 10.47
CA VAL A 186 -9.39 3.93 11.07
C VAL A 186 -8.60 5.14 11.60
N GLN A 187 -8.57 6.20 10.77
CA GLN A 187 -7.87 7.46 11.05
C GLN A 187 -8.52 8.61 10.27
N ALA A 188 -8.43 9.82 10.81
CA ALA A 188 -9.11 11.01 10.28
C ALA A 188 -8.76 11.31 8.80
N ARG A 189 -7.56 11.01 8.35
CA ARG A 189 -7.14 11.19 6.95
C ARG A 189 -7.96 10.35 5.97
N LYS A 190 -8.39 9.17 6.39
CA LYS A 190 -9.19 8.24 5.55
C LYS A 190 -10.69 8.50 5.62
N ASP A 191 -11.14 9.35 6.52
CA ASP A 191 -12.50 9.87 6.69
C ASP A 191 -13.61 8.80 6.72
N PRO A 192 -13.49 7.75 7.58
CA PRO A 192 -14.50 6.70 7.62
C PRO A 192 -15.88 7.19 8.09
N LEU A 193 -15.97 8.36 8.73
CA LEU A 193 -17.26 8.98 9.07
C LEU A 193 -18.04 9.46 7.83
N ALA A 194 -17.33 9.93 6.79
CA ALA A 194 -17.97 10.25 5.53
C ALA A 194 -18.51 8.99 4.81
N ALA A 195 -17.80 7.86 4.91
CA ALA A 195 -18.31 6.57 4.43
C ALA A 195 -19.56 6.13 5.19
N LEU A 196 -19.56 6.30 6.53
CA LEU A 196 -20.73 5.98 7.36
C LEU A 196 -21.94 6.85 7.01
N ALA A 197 -21.76 8.16 6.86
CA ALA A 197 -22.83 9.07 6.44
C ALA A 197 -23.40 8.67 5.09
N ALA A 198 -22.55 8.38 4.11
CA ALA A 198 -22.98 7.92 2.78
C ALA A 198 -23.80 6.63 2.84
N ALA A 199 -23.37 5.65 3.66
CA ALA A 199 -24.09 4.40 3.86
C ALA A 199 -25.48 4.65 4.48
N GLN A 200 -25.55 5.45 5.55
CA GLN A 200 -26.81 5.79 6.25
C GLN A 200 -27.79 6.54 5.34
N GLU A 201 -27.33 7.50 4.54
CA GLU A 201 -28.16 8.21 3.56
C GLU A 201 -28.79 7.30 2.50
N ASN A 202 -28.19 6.13 2.27
CA ASN A 202 -28.67 5.13 1.31
C ASN A 202 -29.33 3.92 2.00
N GLY A 203 -29.57 3.98 3.31
CA GLY A 203 -30.25 2.92 4.06
C GLY A 203 -29.43 1.62 4.19
N LEU A 204 -28.11 1.69 4.06
CA LEU A 204 -27.21 0.55 4.13
C LEU A 204 -26.37 0.59 5.40
N PRO A 205 -26.06 -0.55 6.04
CA PRO A 205 -25.06 -0.62 7.09
C PRO A 205 -23.64 -0.39 6.52
N LEU A 206 -22.73 0.10 7.37
CA LEU A 206 -21.31 0.20 7.04
C LEU A 206 -20.51 -0.89 7.78
N VAL A 207 -19.72 -1.65 7.02
CA VAL A 207 -18.66 -2.53 7.54
C VAL A 207 -17.32 -1.84 7.37
N VAL A 208 -16.53 -1.77 8.45
CA VAL A 208 -15.21 -1.12 8.48
C VAL A 208 -14.14 -2.17 8.80
N VAL A 209 -13.18 -2.33 7.91
CA VAL A 209 -12.06 -3.28 8.05
C VAL A 209 -10.73 -2.52 8.05
N GLY A 210 -9.89 -2.81 9.03
CA GLY A 210 -8.55 -2.28 9.14
C GLY A 210 -8.14 -1.86 10.55
N PRO A 211 -6.85 -1.59 10.79
CA PRO A 211 -6.33 -1.29 12.12
C PRO A 211 -6.89 0.02 12.69
N GLU A 212 -7.20 0.00 13.98
CA GLU A 212 -7.74 1.15 14.72
C GLU A 212 -6.61 2.08 15.19
N LYS A 213 -6.10 2.92 14.29
CA LYS A 213 -5.02 3.87 14.63
C LYS A 213 -5.49 5.02 15.51
N GLU A 214 -6.77 5.37 15.43
CA GLU A 214 -7.42 6.38 16.27
C GLU A 214 -8.59 5.73 17.03
N PRO A 215 -8.38 5.19 18.24
CA PRO A 215 -9.41 4.45 18.98
C PRO A 215 -10.67 5.26 19.27
N ALA A 216 -10.55 6.58 19.49
CA ALA A 216 -11.71 7.46 19.69
C ALA A 216 -12.61 7.53 18.45
N LEU A 217 -12.00 7.54 17.25
CA LEU A 217 -12.74 7.53 15.99
C LEU A 217 -13.43 6.17 15.75
N ALA A 218 -12.75 5.06 16.10
CA ALA A 218 -13.35 3.72 16.03
C ALA A 218 -14.55 3.58 16.99
N ALA A 219 -14.44 4.09 18.21
CA ALA A 219 -15.54 4.14 19.17
C ALA A 219 -16.72 4.98 18.66
N GLU A 220 -16.45 6.11 18.01
CA GLU A 220 -17.48 6.94 17.40
C GLU A 220 -18.22 6.23 16.27
N LEU A 221 -17.51 5.53 15.39
CA LEU A 221 -18.09 4.73 14.32
C LEU A 221 -19.05 3.67 14.88
N ARG A 222 -18.62 2.92 15.92
CA ARG A 222 -19.47 1.92 16.60
C ARG A 222 -20.71 2.54 17.22
N ARG A 223 -20.56 3.67 17.92
CA ARG A 223 -21.71 4.37 18.52
C ARG A 223 -22.75 4.81 17.49
N ARG A 224 -22.29 5.13 16.28
CA ARG A 224 -23.18 5.51 15.16
C ARG A 224 -23.69 4.31 14.34
N GLY A 225 -23.39 3.07 14.78
CA GLY A 225 -23.93 1.86 14.18
C GLY A 225 -23.07 1.21 13.08
N ALA A 226 -21.80 1.59 12.92
CA ALA A 226 -20.89 0.88 12.03
C ALA A 226 -20.39 -0.43 12.65
N ASP A 227 -20.27 -1.48 11.84
CA ASP A 227 -19.60 -2.75 12.20
C ASP A 227 -18.08 -2.59 11.98
N VAL A 228 -17.34 -2.34 13.06
CA VAL A 228 -15.88 -2.15 13.01
C VAL A 228 -15.18 -3.44 13.43
N ARG A 229 -14.62 -4.16 12.45
CA ARG A 229 -14.05 -5.52 12.62
C ARG A 229 -12.56 -5.55 12.94
N GLY A 230 -11.84 -4.43 12.75
CA GLY A 230 -10.40 -4.44 12.87
C GLY A 230 -9.72 -5.11 11.67
N TRP A 231 -8.58 -5.77 11.91
CA TRP A 231 -7.89 -6.55 10.88
C TRP A 231 -8.58 -7.91 10.69
N VAL A 232 -8.71 -8.35 9.44
CA VAL A 232 -9.27 -9.64 9.05
C VAL A 232 -8.31 -10.38 8.13
N GLU A 233 -8.44 -11.71 8.05
CA GLU A 233 -7.66 -12.53 7.12
C GLU A 233 -8.04 -12.26 5.65
N GLN A 234 -7.14 -12.57 4.73
CA GLN A 234 -7.30 -12.26 3.30
C GLN A 234 -8.55 -12.88 2.69
N ASP A 235 -8.85 -14.13 3.02
CA ASP A 235 -10.03 -14.83 2.49
C ASP A 235 -11.32 -14.18 2.98
N GLU A 236 -11.40 -13.81 4.27
CA GLU A 236 -12.53 -13.07 4.82
C GLU A 236 -12.67 -11.69 4.15
N LEU A 237 -11.55 -11.00 3.94
CA LEU A 237 -11.57 -9.70 3.23
C LEU A 237 -12.09 -9.84 1.80
N ALA A 238 -11.69 -10.88 1.09
CA ALA A 238 -12.17 -11.16 -0.27
C ALA A 238 -13.68 -11.43 -0.29
N GLU A 239 -14.21 -12.16 0.69
CA GLU A 239 -15.66 -12.37 0.85
C GLU A 239 -16.38 -11.06 1.15
N LEU A 240 -15.81 -10.22 2.02
CA LEU A 240 -16.36 -8.91 2.33
C LEU A 240 -16.42 -7.99 1.12
N TYR A 241 -15.41 -8.01 0.24
CA TYR A 241 -15.51 -7.27 -1.03
C TYR A 241 -16.64 -7.82 -1.89
N ARG A 242 -16.70 -9.13 -2.14
CA ARG A 242 -17.75 -9.75 -2.98
C ARG A 242 -19.17 -9.50 -2.47
N GLY A 243 -19.34 -9.47 -1.14
CA GLY A 243 -20.64 -9.23 -0.49
C GLY A 243 -21.07 -7.76 -0.43
N ALA A 244 -20.17 -6.82 -0.68
CA ALA A 244 -20.46 -5.40 -0.55
C ALA A 244 -21.30 -4.83 -1.70
N ALA A 245 -22.20 -3.92 -1.37
CA ALA A 245 -22.90 -3.10 -2.35
C ALA A 245 -21.95 -2.16 -3.08
N ALA A 246 -21.02 -1.55 -2.36
CA ALA A 246 -19.91 -0.75 -2.88
C ALA A 246 -18.81 -0.61 -1.83
N LEU A 247 -17.57 -0.38 -2.29
CA LEU A 247 -16.50 0.19 -1.46
C LEU A 247 -16.64 1.71 -1.45
N VAL A 248 -16.61 2.34 -0.28
CA VAL A 248 -16.52 3.80 -0.16
C VAL A 248 -15.18 4.17 0.49
N LEU A 249 -14.33 4.89 -0.23
CA LEU A 249 -13.01 5.32 0.22
C LEU A 249 -12.86 6.84 0.11
N PRO A 250 -13.30 7.61 1.12
CA PRO A 250 -13.30 9.08 1.11
C PRO A 250 -11.98 9.69 1.56
N SER A 251 -10.88 9.00 1.30
CA SER A 251 -9.54 9.38 1.75
C SER A 251 -9.11 10.73 1.20
N ARG A 252 -8.58 11.60 2.06
CA ARG A 252 -8.06 12.92 1.68
C ARG A 252 -6.68 12.87 1.02
N HIS A 253 -5.98 11.77 1.16
CA HIS A 253 -4.67 11.55 0.55
C HIS A 253 -4.36 10.06 0.49
N GLU A 254 -3.99 9.56 -0.67
CA GLU A 254 -3.52 8.19 -0.89
C GLU A 254 -2.19 8.18 -1.66
N GLY A 255 -1.40 7.13 -1.43
CA GLY A 255 -0.22 6.86 -2.25
C GLY A 255 -0.56 6.05 -3.50
N PHE A 256 -1.53 5.13 -3.39
CA PHE A 256 -1.99 4.28 -4.49
C PHE A 256 -3.48 3.92 -4.34
N GLY A 257 -3.85 3.18 -3.29
CA GLY A 257 -5.22 2.71 -3.10
C GLY A 257 -5.40 1.22 -3.40
N ILE A 258 -4.61 0.35 -2.78
CA ILE A 258 -4.76 -1.12 -2.91
C ILE A 258 -6.21 -1.57 -2.71
N PRO A 259 -6.97 -1.10 -1.69
CA PRO A 259 -8.37 -1.47 -1.51
C PRO A 259 -9.26 -1.20 -2.73
N VAL A 260 -8.90 -0.23 -3.57
CA VAL A 260 -9.65 0.08 -4.79
C VAL A 260 -9.51 -1.02 -5.83
N ILE A 261 -8.28 -1.46 -6.10
CA ILE A 261 -8.07 -2.53 -7.09
C ILE A 261 -8.55 -3.89 -6.57
N GLU A 262 -8.51 -4.14 -5.26
CA GLU A 262 -9.07 -5.34 -4.62
C GLU A 262 -10.60 -5.38 -4.79
N ALA A 263 -11.30 -4.27 -4.50
CA ALA A 263 -12.73 -4.15 -4.70
C ALA A 263 -13.11 -4.34 -6.18
N MET A 264 -12.40 -3.67 -7.09
CA MET A 264 -12.62 -3.79 -8.53
C MET A 264 -12.42 -5.22 -9.03
N ALA A 265 -11.36 -5.90 -8.59
CA ALA A 265 -11.08 -7.29 -8.95
C ALA A 265 -12.16 -8.25 -8.42
N SER A 266 -12.78 -7.93 -7.29
CA SER A 266 -13.92 -8.65 -6.72
C SER A 266 -15.25 -8.33 -7.40
N GLY A 267 -15.28 -7.43 -8.38
CA GLY A 267 -16.51 -6.96 -9.06
C GLY A 267 -17.34 -5.98 -8.23
N THR A 268 -16.76 -5.37 -7.22
CA THR A 268 -17.43 -4.42 -6.32
C THR A 268 -17.26 -2.99 -6.83
N PRO A 269 -18.33 -2.24 -7.08
CA PRO A 269 -18.25 -0.82 -7.44
C PRO A 269 -17.51 0.00 -6.37
N VAL A 270 -16.81 1.03 -6.81
CA VAL A 270 -16.03 1.89 -5.91
C VAL A 270 -16.51 3.34 -5.96
N VAL A 271 -16.62 3.95 -4.78
CA VAL A 271 -16.96 5.37 -4.59
C VAL A 271 -15.77 6.02 -3.89
N LEU A 272 -15.17 6.99 -4.55
CA LEU A 272 -13.87 7.51 -4.17
C LEU A 272 -13.88 9.03 -3.98
N SER A 273 -12.96 9.53 -3.19
CA SER A 273 -12.60 10.95 -3.23
C SER A 273 -11.93 11.30 -4.56
N ASP A 274 -11.87 12.58 -4.87
CA ASP A 274 -11.18 13.13 -6.04
C ASP A 274 -9.65 13.25 -5.79
N ASP A 275 -9.06 12.25 -5.10
CA ASP A 275 -7.62 12.20 -4.88
C ASP A 275 -6.90 11.74 -6.16
N PRO A 276 -5.80 12.42 -6.57
CA PRO A 276 -5.10 12.08 -7.80
C PRO A 276 -4.58 10.65 -7.90
N ALA A 277 -4.17 10.01 -6.78
CA ALA A 277 -3.74 8.61 -6.81
C ALA A 277 -4.93 7.67 -7.03
N LEU A 278 -6.09 7.97 -6.43
CA LEU A 278 -7.31 7.19 -6.63
C LEU A 278 -7.84 7.33 -8.07
N ARG A 279 -7.75 8.54 -8.64
CA ARG A 279 -8.06 8.75 -10.06
C ARG A 279 -7.12 8.01 -11.00
N GLU A 280 -5.83 8.01 -10.70
CA GLU A 280 -4.83 7.26 -11.46
C GLU A 280 -5.14 5.77 -11.47
N VAL A 281 -5.54 5.21 -10.31
CA VAL A 281 -5.83 3.78 -10.16
C VAL A 281 -7.17 3.40 -10.78
N ALA A 282 -8.24 4.12 -10.46
CA ALA A 282 -9.59 3.73 -10.85
C ALA A 282 -10.02 4.26 -12.23
N GLY A 283 -9.48 5.39 -12.69
CA GLY A 283 -9.90 6.00 -13.96
C GLY A 283 -11.42 6.23 -14.01
N GLU A 284 -12.06 5.87 -15.10
CA GLU A 284 -13.50 6.01 -15.30
C GLU A 284 -14.34 4.85 -14.69
N ALA A 285 -13.68 3.89 -14.02
CA ALA A 285 -14.33 2.73 -13.41
C ALA A 285 -14.82 2.99 -11.97
N ALA A 286 -14.97 4.26 -11.58
CA ALA A 286 -15.38 4.66 -10.25
C ALA A 286 -16.43 5.78 -10.29
N SER A 287 -17.20 5.89 -9.20
CA SER A 287 -17.98 7.10 -8.89
C SER A 287 -17.15 7.99 -7.97
N TYR A 288 -17.09 9.29 -8.27
CA TYR A 288 -16.26 10.23 -7.52
C TYR A 288 -17.10 11.27 -6.78
N SER A 289 -16.63 11.63 -5.58
CA SER A 289 -17.12 12.80 -4.85
C SER A 289 -16.00 13.81 -4.66
N ASN A 290 -16.32 15.09 -4.85
CA ASN A 290 -15.41 16.21 -4.59
C ASN A 290 -15.28 16.58 -3.10
N GLY A 291 -15.64 15.67 -2.21
CA GLY A 291 -15.44 15.78 -0.76
C GLY A 291 -16.69 16.15 0.05
N SER A 292 -17.86 16.42 -0.57
CA SER A 292 -19.04 16.88 0.16
C SER A 292 -20.28 16.01 0.03
N ASP A 293 -20.35 15.11 -0.95
CA ASP A 293 -21.59 14.35 -1.24
C ASP A 293 -21.30 12.91 -1.67
N TYR A 294 -20.76 12.14 -0.72
CA TYR A 294 -20.53 10.70 -0.93
C TYR A 294 -21.84 9.91 -0.98
N GLY A 295 -22.93 10.39 -0.34
CA GLY A 295 -24.24 9.76 -0.39
C GLY A 295 -24.82 9.75 -1.79
N ARG A 296 -24.73 10.88 -2.51
CA ARG A 296 -25.14 10.97 -3.92
C ARG A 296 -24.25 10.13 -4.83
N ALA A 297 -22.92 10.19 -4.62
CA ALA A 297 -21.97 9.38 -5.40
C ALA A 297 -22.22 7.88 -5.21
N LEU A 298 -22.53 7.44 -3.99
CA LEU A 298 -22.89 6.06 -3.69
C LEU A 298 -24.21 5.67 -4.39
N ARG A 299 -25.25 6.50 -4.31
CA ARG A 299 -26.53 6.25 -5.00
C ARG A 299 -26.33 6.10 -6.51
N ALA A 300 -25.52 6.95 -7.13
CA ALA A 300 -25.17 6.83 -8.53
C ALA A 300 -24.42 5.52 -8.84
N ALA A 301 -23.46 5.12 -7.99
CA ALA A 301 -22.72 3.87 -8.15
C ALA A 301 -23.63 2.63 -8.01
N LEU A 302 -24.60 2.66 -7.09
CA LEU A 302 -25.57 1.58 -6.92
C LEU A 302 -26.50 1.45 -8.13
N ALA A 303 -26.94 2.58 -8.69
CA ALA A 303 -27.80 2.60 -9.89
C ALA A 303 -27.05 2.11 -11.16
N ASP A 304 -25.73 2.32 -11.24
CA ASP A 304 -24.90 1.96 -12.39
C ASP A 304 -23.95 0.78 -12.07
N ARG A 305 -24.38 -0.09 -11.14
CA ARG A 305 -23.57 -1.15 -10.57
C ARG A 305 -22.95 -2.07 -11.62
N GLU A 306 -23.74 -2.53 -12.58
CA GLU A 306 -23.29 -3.50 -13.58
C GLU A 306 -22.16 -2.92 -14.45
N ARG A 307 -22.33 -1.69 -14.93
CA ARG A 307 -21.31 -1.00 -15.72
C ARG A 307 -20.03 -0.77 -14.92
N LEU A 308 -20.14 -0.27 -13.68
CA LEU A 308 -18.99 0.00 -12.81
C LEU A 308 -18.27 -1.28 -12.43
N SER A 309 -18.99 -2.37 -12.15
CA SER A 309 -18.41 -3.68 -11.88
C SER A 309 -17.62 -4.19 -13.09
N ALA A 310 -18.20 -4.15 -14.29
CA ALA A 310 -17.51 -4.60 -15.51
C ALA A 310 -16.26 -3.75 -15.81
N ALA A 311 -16.38 -2.43 -15.74
CA ALA A 311 -15.26 -1.51 -15.94
C ALA A 311 -14.17 -1.69 -14.87
N GLY A 312 -14.57 -1.95 -13.62
CA GLY A 312 -13.65 -2.22 -12.51
C GLY A 312 -12.84 -3.49 -12.71
N LEU A 313 -13.48 -4.57 -13.14
CA LEU A 313 -12.81 -5.84 -13.45
C LEU A 313 -11.77 -5.67 -14.57
N GLU A 314 -12.12 -4.99 -15.66
CA GLU A 314 -11.19 -4.69 -16.74
C GLU A 314 -10.01 -3.84 -16.23
N ARG A 315 -10.31 -2.83 -15.42
CA ARG A 315 -9.30 -1.92 -14.86
C ARG A 315 -8.34 -2.64 -13.92
N ALA A 316 -8.85 -3.46 -12.98
CA ALA A 316 -8.06 -4.23 -12.04
C ALA A 316 -7.12 -5.21 -12.75
N GLY A 317 -7.53 -5.81 -13.86
CA GLY A 317 -6.70 -6.71 -14.65
C GLY A 317 -5.41 -6.10 -15.19
N ARG A 318 -5.27 -4.78 -15.17
CA ARG A 318 -4.03 -4.07 -15.56
C ARG A 318 -3.00 -4.00 -14.44
N PHE A 319 -3.38 -4.36 -13.21
CA PHE A 319 -2.55 -4.26 -12.00
C PHE A 319 -2.20 -5.65 -11.49
N THR A 320 -1.00 -6.12 -11.84
CA THR A 320 -0.52 -7.43 -11.39
C THR A 320 0.76 -7.28 -10.58
N TRP A 321 0.90 -8.10 -9.54
CA TRP A 321 2.13 -8.14 -8.76
C TRP A 321 3.34 -8.62 -9.58
N ASP A 322 3.11 -9.39 -10.64
CA ASP A 322 4.17 -9.80 -11.57
C ASP A 322 4.73 -8.61 -12.33
N GLU A 323 3.88 -7.68 -12.76
CA GLU A 323 4.34 -6.44 -13.40
C GLU A 323 5.06 -5.54 -12.42
N THR A 324 4.57 -5.41 -11.17
CA THR A 324 5.27 -4.69 -10.09
C THR A 324 6.67 -5.26 -9.86
N ALA A 325 6.79 -6.59 -9.76
CA ALA A 325 8.07 -7.26 -9.53
C ALA A 325 8.99 -7.14 -10.75
N ARG A 326 8.47 -7.27 -11.97
CA ARG A 326 9.24 -7.11 -13.23
C ARG A 326 9.84 -5.72 -13.33
N ARG A 327 9.05 -4.67 -13.13
CA ARG A 327 9.56 -3.27 -13.11
C ARG A 327 10.58 -3.06 -11.98
N THR A 328 10.38 -3.71 -10.85
CA THR A 328 11.35 -3.64 -9.74
C THR A 328 12.69 -4.29 -10.12
N VAL A 329 12.68 -5.42 -10.82
CA VAL A 329 13.89 -6.06 -11.39
C VAL A 329 14.59 -5.13 -12.37
N ASP A 330 13.85 -4.43 -13.23
CA ASP A 330 14.42 -3.47 -14.18
C ASP A 330 15.08 -2.27 -13.47
N VAL A 331 14.51 -1.81 -12.35
CA VAL A 331 15.16 -0.82 -11.50
C VAL A 331 16.48 -1.37 -10.94
N TYR A 332 16.52 -2.63 -10.46
CA TYR A 332 17.76 -3.24 -9.97
C TYR A 332 18.83 -3.34 -11.06
N ARG A 333 18.44 -3.75 -12.26
CA ARG A 333 19.33 -3.77 -13.44
C ARG A 333 19.92 -2.40 -13.70
N SER A 334 19.08 -1.36 -13.72
CA SER A 334 19.52 0.03 -13.97
C SER A 334 20.49 0.59 -12.92
N VAL A 335 20.51 0.04 -11.71
CA VAL A 335 21.42 0.42 -10.63
C VAL A 335 22.74 -0.33 -10.71
N LEU A 336 22.74 -1.54 -11.26
CA LEU A 336 23.86 -2.48 -11.27
C LEU A 336 24.54 -2.61 -12.65
N ALA A 337 23.99 -1.93 -13.68
CA ALA A 337 24.65 -1.69 -14.97
C ALA A 337 25.76 -0.66 -14.79
#